data_16012d2daed90487fea49b301e9a1632
#
_entry.id   16012d2daed90487fea49b301e9a1632
#
_cell.length_a   1.000
_cell.length_b   1.000
_cell.length_c   1.000
_cell.angle_alpha   90.00
_cell.angle_beta   90.00
_cell.angle_gamma   90.00
#
_symmetry.space_group_name_H-M   'P 1'
#
loop_
_entity.id
_entity.type
_entity.pdbx_description
1 polymer ?
#
loop_
_entity_poly.entity_id
_entity_poly.type
_entity_poly.pdbx_seq_one_letter_code
_entity_poly.pdbx_strand_id
1 'polypeptide(L)'
;SASKQINFAQVEIPAATFYAAEDADITLRLFNLLNGMLEDQPKLINLLQSIEYPMLQSLIRVETNGAKIDAQMLSDYSDELAIKIEELSKAAFKMAGEEFNMDSPKQLVEILYNKLDLPVLKKTPKGQPSTNEDTLQRLAEEYDLPKIIIEYRGLAKLKSTYTDSLINIQHPVSKRIHTSYQQAVTSTGRLSSTEPNLQNIPIKTAEGRRIREAFIAEKGNYRREGRI
;
A
#
# COMPACT_ATOMS: atom_id res chain seq x y z
N SER A 1 -23.25 -1.25 -13.54
CA SER A 1 -22.40 -0.66 -14.59
C SER A 1 -21.81 0.64 -14.05
N ALA A 2 -20.49 0.68 -13.88
CA ALA A 2 -19.76 1.81 -13.29
C ALA A 2 -19.96 3.16 -14.04
N SER A 3 -20.49 3.14 -15.25
CA SER A 3 -20.71 4.33 -16.09
C SER A 3 -21.89 5.22 -15.70
N LYS A 4 -22.63 4.88 -14.62
CA LYS A 4 -23.80 5.67 -14.13
C LYS A 4 -23.62 6.19 -12.69
N GLN A 5 -22.45 5.97 -12.07
CA GLN A 5 -22.19 6.54 -10.76
C GLN A 5 -21.83 8.02 -10.88
N ILE A 6 -22.57 8.86 -10.14
CA ILE A 6 -22.27 10.28 -9.99
C ILE A 6 -21.46 10.49 -8.69
N ASN A 7 -20.65 11.55 -8.67
CA ASN A 7 -19.97 11.97 -7.44
C ASN A 7 -21.00 12.48 -6.43
N PHE A 8 -20.78 12.27 -5.13
CA PHE A 8 -21.68 12.74 -4.07
C PHE A 8 -21.94 14.26 -4.14
N ALA A 9 -20.96 15.04 -4.55
CA ALA A 9 -21.10 16.48 -4.79
C ALA A 9 -22.11 16.85 -5.90
N GLN A 10 -22.53 15.89 -6.72
CA GLN A 10 -23.53 16.06 -7.80
C GLN A 10 -24.92 15.57 -7.40
N VAL A 11 -25.07 15.06 -6.16
CA VAL A 11 -26.36 14.62 -5.62
C VAL A 11 -27.17 15.85 -5.19
N GLU A 12 -28.46 15.86 -5.54
CA GLU A 12 -29.37 16.93 -5.12
C GLU A 12 -29.43 17.06 -3.60
N ILE A 13 -29.42 18.30 -3.08
CA ILE A 13 -29.35 18.59 -1.65
C ILE A 13 -30.43 17.85 -0.82
N PRO A 14 -31.70 17.76 -1.22
CA PRO A 14 -32.70 17.03 -0.43
C PRO A 14 -32.37 15.54 -0.25
N ALA A 15 -31.87 14.88 -1.31
CA ALA A 15 -31.49 13.48 -1.24
C ALA A 15 -30.21 13.30 -0.41
N ALA A 16 -29.22 14.18 -0.58
CA ALA A 16 -28.00 14.17 0.21
C ALA A 16 -28.26 14.44 1.70
N THR A 17 -29.20 15.34 2.03
CA THR A 17 -29.61 15.64 3.40
C THR A 17 -30.25 14.45 4.07
N PHE A 18 -31.17 13.78 3.37
CA PHE A 18 -31.81 12.57 3.92
C PHE A 18 -30.78 11.48 4.24
N TYR A 19 -29.90 11.20 3.28
CA TYR A 19 -28.85 10.20 3.45
C TYR A 19 -27.91 10.54 4.62
N ALA A 20 -27.43 11.77 4.69
CA ALA A 20 -26.51 12.21 5.73
C ALA A 20 -27.16 12.22 7.14
N ALA A 21 -28.46 12.58 7.21
CA ALA A 21 -29.20 12.54 8.46
C ALA A 21 -29.46 11.09 8.93
N GLU A 22 -29.75 10.18 8.00
CA GLU A 22 -29.90 8.76 8.29
C GLU A 22 -28.60 8.15 8.83
N ASP A 23 -27.47 8.44 8.20
CA ASP A 23 -26.14 7.98 8.66
C ASP A 23 -25.84 8.43 10.10
N ALA A 24 -26.14 9.69 10.42
CA ALA A 24 -25.95 10.23 11.77
C ALA A 24 -26.87 9.58 12.81
N ASP A 25 -28.17 9.42 12.49
CA ASP A 25 -29.16 8.79 13.39
C ASP A 25 -28.82 7.31 13.64
N ILE A 26 -28.52 6.56 12.60
CA ILE A 26 -28.15 5.13 12.72
C ILE A 26 -26.84 4.98 13.50
N THR A 27 -25.86 5.84 13.28
CA THR A 27 -24.59 5.80 14.04
C THR A 27 -24.85 6.02 15.54
N LEU A 28 -25.69 6.99 15.90
CA LEU A 28 -26.04 7.24 17.31
C LEU A 28 -26.81 6.07 17.92
N ARG A 29 -27.76 5.49 17.21
CA ARG A 29 -28.52 4.30 17.67
C ARG A 29 -27.61 3.10 17.88
N LEU A 30 -26.68 2.85 16.94
CA LEU A 30 -25.67 1.80 17.08
C LEU A 30 -24.77 2.02 18.28
N PHE A 31 -24.29 3.25 18.48
CA PHE A 31 -23.48 3.59 19.66
C PHE A 31 -24.23 3.25 20.96
N ASN A 32 -25.48 3.67 21.10
CA ASN A 32 -26.28 3.41 22.31
C ASN A 32 -26.52 1.91 22.52
N LEU A 33 -26.86 1.18 21.46
CA LEU A 33 -27.07 -0.27 21.51
C LEU A 33 -25.80 -1.01 21.93
N LEU A 34 -24.69 -0.74 21.24
CA LEU A 34 -23.42 -1.41 21.49
C LEU A 34 -22.84 -1.07 22.87
N ASN A 35 -23.01 0.17 23.30
CA ASN A 35 -22.57 0.59 24.64
C ASN A 35 -23.36 -0.17 25.73
N GLY A 36 -24.68 -0.34 25.59
CA GLY A 36 -25.46 -1.17 26.50
C GLY A 36 -25.00 -2.64 26.50
N MET A 37 -24.65 -3.21 25.34
CA MET A 37 -24.11 -4.59 25.26
C MET A 37 -22.74 -4.74 25.93
N LEU A 38 -21.98 -3.66 26.10
CA LEU A 38 -20.67 -3.67 26.76
C LEU A 38 -20.76 -3.55 28.28
N GLU A 39 -21.93 -3.21 28.88
CA GLU A 39 -22.08 -3.01 30.33
C GLU A 39 -21.60 -4.21 31.16
N ASP A 40 -21.82 -5.43 30.66
CA ASP A 40 -21.34 -6.67 31.27
C ASP A 40 -19.88 -7.02 30.97
N GLN A 41 -19.14 -6.14 30.26
CA GLN A 41 -17.77 -6.34 29.82
C GLN A 41 -16.80 -5.26 30.34
N PRO A 42 -16.58 -5.16 31.67
CA PRO A 42 -15.84 -4.05 32.26
C PRO A 42 -14.40 -3.90 31.75
N LYS A 43 -13.76 -5.00 31.33
CA LYS A 43 -12.42 -4.96 30.75
C LYS A 43 -12.41 -4.26 29.37
N LEU A 44 -13.44 -4.47 28.57
CA LEU A 44 -13.58 -3.83 27.25
C LEU A 44 -13.93 -2.36 27.40
N ILE A 45 -14.81 -2.01 28.35
CA ILE A 45 -15.11 -0.61 28.65
C ILE A 45 -13.86 0.13 29.11
N ASN A 46 -13.07 -0.46 30.01
CA ASN A 46 -11.82 0.14 30.46
C ASN A 46 -10.82 0.32 29.29
N LEU A 47 -10.72 -0.66 28.39
CA LEU A 47 -9.87 -0.55 27.18
C LEU A 47 -10.32 0.62 26.30
N LEU A 48 -11.61 0.73 26.02
CA LEU A 48 -12.16 1.82 25.21
C LEU A 48 -11.90 3.19 25.84
N GLN A 49 -12.16 3.33 27.13
CA GLN A 49 -12.07 4.63 27.82
C GLN A 49 -10.62 5.05 28.11
N SER A 50 -9.74 4.11 28.45
CA SER A 50 -8.37 4.42 28.86
C SER A 50 -7.35 4.39 27.72
N ILE A 51 -7.64 3.72 26.60
CA ILE A 51 -6.70 3.57 25.47
C ILE A 51 -7.32 4.05 24.17
N GLU A 52 -8.45 3.46 23.72
CA GLU A 52 -8.95 3.69 22.37
C GLU A 52 -9.46 5.12 22.16
N TYR A 53 -10.26 5.66 23.07
CA TYR A 53 -10.76 7.03 22.94
C TYR A 53 -9.66 8.10 23.09
N PRO A 54 -8.71 8.02 24.05
CA PRO A 54 -7.57 8.93 24.08
C PRO A 54 -6.68 8.83 22.84
N MET A 55 -6.52 7.63 22.27
CA MET A 55 -5.78 7.41 21.04
C MET A 55 -6.38 8.18 19.85
N LEU A 56 -7.72 8.26 19.72
CA LEU A 56 -8.39 9.02 18.66
C LEU A 56 -7.91 10.47 18.60
N GLN A 57 -7.74 11.14 19.75
CA GLN A 57 -7.25 12.52 19.80
C GLN A 57 -5.82 12.64 19.25
N SER A 58 -5.00 11.64 19.49
CA SER A 58 -3.63 11.59 18.98
C SER A 58 -3.62 11.31 17.46
N LEU A 59 -4.47 10.39 17.00
CA LEU A 59 -4.59 10.06 15.57
C LEU A 59 -5.12 11.23 14.77
N ILE A 60 -6.15 11.94 15.24
CA ILE A 60 -6.66 13.17 14.61
C ILE A 60 -5.53 14.17 14.37
N ARG A 61 -4.68 14.40 15.38
CA ARG A 61 -3.53 15.32 15.25
C ARG A 61 -2.51 14.83 14.25
N VAL A 62 -2.18 13.54 14.26
CA VAL A 62 -1.22 12.93 13.33
C VAL A 62 -1.73 13.00 11.89
N GLU A 63 -2.99 12.64 11.66
CA GLU A 63 -3.62 12.67 10.34
C GLU A 63 -3.76 14.10 9.81
N THR A 64 -4.20 15.05 10.66
CA THR A 64 -4.33 16.46 10.28
C THR A 64 -2.98 17.09 9.97
N ASN A 65 -1.94 16.78 10.76
CA ASN A 65 -0.60 17.28 10.50
C ASN A 65 0.02 16.65 9.25
N GLY A 66 -0.22 15.37 9.00
CA GLY A 66 0.36 14.63 7.89
C GLY A 66 1.89 14.53 7.95
N ALA A 67 2.47 13.83 6.99
CA ALA A 67 3.91 13.64 6.84
C ALA A 67 4.45 14.49 5.68
N LYS A 68 5.51 15.26 5.93
CA LYS A 68 6.17 16.05 4.89
C LYS A 68 7.09 15.16 4.06
N ILE A 69 7.04 15.32 2.74
CA ILE A 69 7.92 14.61 1.81
C ILE A 69 8.73 15.58 0.96
N ASP A 70 9.91 15.13 0.55
CA ASP A 70 10.72 15.74 -0.52
C ASP A 70 10.25 15.15 -1.86
N ALA A 71 9.33 15.85 -2.50
CA ALA A 71 8.75 15.40 -3.77
C ALA A 71 9.78 15.40 -4.91
N GLN A 72 10.78 16.31 -4.88
CA GLN A 72 11.83 16.33 -5.89
C GLN A 72 12.73 15.10 -5.79
N MET A 73 13.17 14.76 -4.58
CA MET A 73 13.95 13.53 -4.34
C MET A 73 13.20 12.28 -4.79
N LEU A 74 11.87 12.20 -4.54
CA LEU A 74 11.07 11.07 -5.00
C LEU A 74 10.93 11.03 -6.53
N SER A 75 10.80 12.20 -7.19
CA SER A 75 10.74 12.30 -8.65
C SER A 75 12.05 11.85 -9.29
N ASP A 76 13.18 12.36 -8.81
CA ASP A 76 14.50 11.98 -9.31
C ASP A 76 14.73 10.47 -9.13
N TYR A 77 14.32 9.95 -7.99
CA TYR A 77 14.42 8.50 -7.73
C TYR A 77 13.46 7.68 -8.60
N SER A 78 12.27 8.18 -8.90
CA SER A 78 11.34 7.54 -9.83
C SER A 78 11.94 7.40 -11.23
N ASP A 79 12.66 8.42 -11.71
CA ASP A 79 13.34 8.40 -13.00
C ASP A 79 14.52 7.40 -13.01
N GLU A 80 15.30 7.34 -11.94
CA GLU A 80 16.34 6.30 -11.79
C GLU A 80 15.78 4.88 -11.82
N LEU A 81 14.64 4.67 -11.13
CA LEU A 81 13.94 3.38 -11.13
C LEU A 81 13.41 3.02 -12.54
N ALA A 82 12.88 4.00 -13.28
CA ALA A 82 12.41 3.79 -14.64
C ALA A 82 13.52 3.29 -15.57
N ILE A 83 14.72 3.89 -15.49
CA ILE A 83 15.89 3.46 -16.27
C ILE A 83 16.27 2.01 -15.94
N LYS A 84 16.37 1.66 -14.65
CA LYS A 84 16.71 0.29 -14.24
C LYS A 84 15.65 -0.74 -14.66
N ILE A 85 14.36 -0.39 -14.54
CA ILE A 85 13.26 -1.22 -14.98
C ILE A 85 13.33 -1.48 -16.49
N GLU A 86 13.69 -0.47 -17.29
CA GLU A 86 13.85 -0.61 -18.73
C GLU A 86 15.05 -1.51 -19.07
N GLU A 87 16.17 -1.36 -18.38
CA GLU A 87 17.35 -2.22 -18.56
C GLU A 87 17.05 -3.69 -18.24
N LEU A 88 16.37 -3.95 -17.11
CA LEU A 88 15.94 -5.30 -16.72
C LEU A 88 14.94 -5.90 -17.75
N SER A 89 14.04 -5.08 -18.28
CA SER A 89 13.10 -5.50 -19.31
C SER A 89 13.82 -5.94 -20.57
N LYS A 90 14.78 -5.13 -21.06
CA LYS A 90 15.59 -5.47 -22.23
C LYS A 90 16.39 -6.76 -22.03
N ALA A 91 16.97 -6.93 -20.83
CA ALA A 91 17.70 -8.14 -20.48
C ALA A 91 16.79 -9.37 -20.47
N ALA A 92 15.61 -9.27 -19.85
CA ALA A 92 14.64 -10.34 -19.80
C ALA A 92 14.15 -10.73 -21.19
N PHE A 93 13.82 -9.77 -22.06
CA PHE A 93 13.37 -10.01 -23.43
C PHE A 93 14.44 -10.67 -24.28
N LYS A 94 15.69 -10.25 -24.13
CA LYS A 94 16.83 -10.89 -24.79
C LYS A 94 16.98 -12.36 -24.39
N MET A 95 16.81 -12.67 -23.12
CA MET A 95 16.90 -14.04 -22.61
C MET A 95 15.71 -14.90 -23.05
N ALA A 96 14.50 -14.32 -23.06
CA ALA A 96 13.30 -14.99 -23.50
C ALA A 96 13.22 -15.14 -25.04
N GLY A 97 13.95 -14.28 -25.79
CA GLY A 97 13.88 -14.21 -27.25
C GLY A 97 12.62 -13.54 -27.81
N GLU A 98 11.83 -12.89 -26.95
CA GLU A 98 10.63 -12.12 -27.28
C GLU A 98 10.25 -11.17 -26.15
N GLU A 99 9.41 -10.16 -26.46
CA GLU A 99 8.83 -9.26 -25.48
C GLU A 99 7.62 -9.92 -24.79
N PHE A 100 7.52 -9.73 -23.48
CA PHE A 100 6.42 -10.24 -22.68
C PHE A 100 6.17 -9.39 -21.44
N ASN A 101 4.98 -9.47 -20.86
CA ASN A 101 4.65 -8.77 -19.63
C ASN A 101 5.10 -9.58 -18.40
N MET A 102 6.16 -9.10 -17.72
CA MET A 102 6.72 -9.71 -16.52
C MET A 102 5.79 -9.67 -15.29
N ASP A 103 4.73 -8.85 -15.31
CA ASP A 103 3.70 -8.83 -14.27
C ASP A 103 2.54 -9.80 -14.58
N SER A 104 2.48 -10.38 -15.79
CA SER A 104 1.43 -11.31 -16.17
C SER A 104 1.79 -12.76 -15.80
N PRO A 105 1.11 -13.38 -14.81
CA PRO A 105 1.35 -14.78 -14.48
C PRO A 105 1.18 -15.74 -15.67
N LYS A 106 0.23 -15.44 -16.55
CA LYS A 106 -0.04 -16.26 -17.76
C LYS A 106 1.14 -16.23 -18.72
N GLN A 107 1.68 -15.04 -19.02
CA GLN A 107 2.81 -14.92 -19.93
C GLN A 107 4.10 -15.49 -19.30
N LEU A 108 4.28 -15.33 -17.99
CA LEU A 108 5.40 -15.97 -17.31
C LEU A 108 5.35 -17.49 -17.34
N VAL A 109 4.17 -18.10 -17.23
CA VAL A 109 4.03 -19.55 -17.39
C VAL A 109 4.47 -19.96 -18.78
N GLU A 110 4.05 -19.24 -19.83
CA GLU A 110 4.44 -19.53 -21.20
C GLU A 110 5.95 -19.43 -21.41
N ILE A 111 6.56 -18.35 -20.94
CA ILE A 111 8.01 -18.14 -21.11
C ILE A 111 8.84 -19.12 -20.27
N LEU A 112 8.57 -19.20 -18.97
CA LEU A 112 9.44 -19.96 -18.05
C LEU A 112 9.29 -21.48 -18.21
N TYR A 113 8.06 -21.97 -18.37
CA TYR A 113 7.79 -23.41 -18.33
C TYR A 113 7.58 -24.04 -19.70
N ASN A 114 6.93 -23.34 -20.65
CA ASN A 114 6.66 -23.90 -21.96
C ASN A 114 7.79 -23.63 -22.96
N LYS A 115 8.41 -22.45 -22.91
CA LYS A 115 9.45 -22.05 -23.86
C LYS A 115 10.86 -22.40 -23.37
N LEU A 116 11.18 -22.07 -22.12
CA LEU A 116 12.51 -22.28 -21.52
C LEU A 116 12.62 -23.59 -20.74
N ASP A 117 11.54 -24.35 -20.63
CA ASP A 117 11.46 -25.68 -20.01
C ASP A 117 12.02 -25.74 -18.56
N LEU A 118 11.78 -24.67 -17.78
CA LEU A 118 12.17 -24.65 -16.38
C LEU A 118 11.35 -25.65 -15.55
N PRO A 119 11.89 -26.22 -14.46
CA PRO A 119 11.18 -27.19 -13.65
C PRO A 119 9.99 -26.56 -12.91
N VAL A 120 8.84 -27.23 -12.92
CA VAL A 120 7.63 -26.80 -12.21
C VAL A 120 7.74 -27.18 -10.74
N LEU A 121 8.24 -26.27 -9.90
CA LEU A 121 8.45 -26.51 -8.46
C LEU A 121 7.14 -26.50 -7.66
N LYS A 122 6.12 -25.75 -8.12
CA LYS A 122 4.84 -25.59 -7.43
C LYS A 122 3.72 -25.33 -8.42
N LYS A 123 2.52 -25.83 -8.11
CA LYS A 123 1.30 -25.54 -8.88
C LYS A 123 0.32 -24.70 -8.06
N THR A 124 -0.47 -23.90 -8.74
CA THR A 124 -1.60 -23.17 -8.14
C THR A 124 -2.74 -24.14 -7.81
N PRO A 125 -3.74 -23.73 -6.99
CA PRO A 125 -4.93 -24.57 -6.73
C PRO A 125 -5.70 -24.99 -8.01
N LYS A 126 -5.53 -24.23 -9.09
CA LYS A 126 -6.12 -24.54 -10.41
C LYS A 126 -5.25 -25.45 -11.28
N GLY A 127 -4.16 -26.01 -10.74
CA GLY A 127 -3.25 -26.93 -11.43
C GLY A 127 -2.23 -26.28 -12.36
N GLN A 128 -2.22 -24.96 -12.53
CA GLN A 128 -1.24 -24.24 -13.36
C GLN A 128 0.10 -24.09 -12.63
N PRO A 129 1.24 -24.08 -13.36
CA PRO A 129 2.53 -23.74 -12.75
C PRO A 129 2.48 -22.41 -12.01
N SER A 130 3.08 -22.33 -10.84
CA SER A 130 3.12 -21.11 -10.02
C SER A 130 4.25 -20.20 -10.47
N THR A 131 3.96 -18.89 -10.55
CA THR A 131 4.93 -17.81 -10.80
C THR A 131 4.92 -16.78 -9.66
N ASN A 132 4.53 -17.22 -8.45
CA ASN A 132 4.59 -16.38 -7.27
C ASN A 132 6.05 -16.14 -6.84
N GLU A 133 6.25 -15.15 -5.97
CA GLU A 133 7.57 -14.71 -5.53
C GLU A 133 8.40 -15.86 -4.94
N ASP A 134 7.82 -16.66 -4.06
CA ASP A 134 8.47 -17.82 -3.43
C ASP A 134 8.98 -18.86 -4.47
N THR A 135 8.16 -19.14 -5.50
CA THR A 135 8.56 -20.05 -6.58
C THR A 135 9.67 -19.45 -7.44
N LEU A 136 9.53 -18.15 -7.79
CA LEU A 136 10.55 -17.46 -8.57
C LEU A 136 11.88 -17.34 -7.81
N GLN A 137 11.86 -17.10 -6.50
CA GLN A 137 13.07 -17.06 -5.68
C GLN A 137 13.83 -18.38 -5.70
N ARG A 138 13.13 -19.50 -5.60
CA ARG A 138 13.75 -20.83 -5.70
C ARG A 138 14.31 -21.11 -7.10
N LEU A 139 13.60 -20.71 -8.16
CA LEU A 139 14.12 -20.81 -9.52
C LEU A 139 15.33 -19.91 -9.77
N ALA A 140 15.39 -18.75 -9.12
CA ALA A 140 16.49 -17.78 -9.24
C ALA A 140 17.82 -18.30 -8.65
N GLU A 141 17.81 -19.37 -7.87
CA GLU A 141 19.03 -20.02 -7.38
C GLU A 141 19.84 -20.67 -8.55
N GLU A 142 19.14 -21.12 -9.60
CA GLU A 142 19.75 -21.84 -10.72
C GLU A 142 19.58 -21.13 -12.08
N TYR A 143 18.60 -20.21 -12.19
CA TYR A 143 18.25 -19.56 -13.47
C TYR A 143 18.24 -18.05 -13.38
N ASP A 144 18.86 -17.39 -14.37
CA ASP A 144 19.02 -15.93 -14.37
C ASP A 144 17.71 -15.19 -14.69
N LEU A 145 16.85 -15.70 -15.57
CA LEU A 145 15.61 -15.00 -15.94
C LEU A 145 14.66 -14.82 -14.75
N PRO A 146 14.37 -15.82 -13.91
CA PRO A 146 13.61 -15.62 -12.67
C PRO A 146 14.20 -14.55 -11.75
N LYS A 147 15.53 -14.47 -11.65
CA LYS A 147 16.21 -13.45 -10.86
C LYS A 147 15.94 -12.03 -11.38
N ILE A 148 16.03 -11.84 -12.70
CA ILE A 148 15.70 -10.56 -13.34
C ILE A 148 14.23 -10.19 -13.12
N ILE A 149 13.31 -11.16 -13.23
CA ILE A 149 11.88 -10.94 -13.02
C ILE A 149 11.58 -10.49 -11.58
N ILE A 150 12.23 -11.09 -10.58
CA ILE A 150 12.07 -10.70 -9.17
C ILE A 150 12.54 -9.26 -8.97
N GLU A 151 13.72 -8.93 -9.49
CA GLU A 151 14.29 -7.58 -9.38
C GLU A 151 13.39 -6.56 -10.08
N TYR A 152 12.98 -6.82 -11.31
CA TYR A 152 12.03 -6.00 -12.05
C TYR A 152 10.75 -5.74 -11.25
N ARG A 153 10.08 -6.79 -10.76
CA ARG A 153 8.85 -6.66 -9.98
C ARG A 153 9.06 -5.86 -8.70
N GLY A 154 10.19 -6.06 -8.03
CA GLY A 154 10.56 -5.29 -6.85
C GLY A 154 10.65 -3.80 -7.15
N LEU A 155 11.39 -3.42 -8.18
CA LEU A 155 11.56 -2.03 -8.59
C LEU A 155 10.26 -1.41 -9.14
N ALA A 156 9.52 -2.14 -9.97
CA ALA A 156 8.24 -1.69 -10.51
C ALA A 156 7.21 -1.41 -9.40
N LYS A 157 7.15 -2.28 -8.39
CA LYS A 157 6.30 -2.08 -7.20
C LYS A 157 6.75 -0.86 -6.39
N LEU A 158 8.05 -0.67 -6.18
CA LEU A 158 8.57 0.51 -5.47
C LEU A 158 8.21 1.79 -6.20
N LYS A 159 8.39 1.81 -7.51
CA LYS A 159 8.06 2.96 -8.35
C LYS A 159 6.57 3.29 -8.28
N SER A 160 5.71 2.34 -8.63
CA SER A 160 4.26 2.58 -8.72
C SER A 160 3.62 2.86 -7.36
N THR A 161 4.02 2.13 -6.30
CA THR A 161 3.37 2.20 -4.98
C THR A 161 3.87 3.39 -4.16
N TYR A 162 5.13 3.77 -4.31
CA TYR A 162 5.74 4.80 -3.45
C TYR A 162 6.18 6.03 -4.21
N THR A 163 7.14 5.95 -5.16
CA THR A 163 7.68 7.18 -5.74
C THR A 163 6.62 7.95 -6.52
N ASP A 164 5.88 7.31 -7.41
CA ASP A 164 4.84 7.96 -8.22
C ASP A 164 3.58 8.27 -7.39
N SER A 165 3.13 7.29 -6.59
CA SER A 165 1.89 7.44 -5.82
C SER A 165 2.00 8.53 -4.76
N LEU A 166 3.09 8.58 -3.97
CA LEU A 166 3.24 9.58 -2.90
C LEU A 166 3.27 11.01 -3.44
N ILE A 167 3.90 11.23 -4.60
CA ILE A 167 3.90 12.55 -5.25
C ILE A 167 2.48 12.95 -5.65
N ASN A 168 1.74 12.03 -6.26
CA ASN A 168 0.39 12.30 -6.79
C ASN A 168 -0.64 12.58 -5.69
N ILE A 169 -0.50 11.99 -4.51
CA ILE A 169 -1.42 12.18 -3.38
C ILE A 169 -0.98 13.28 -2.41
N GLN A 170 0.13 13.95 -2.67
CA GLN A 170 0.58 15.07 -1.87
C GLN A 170 -0.48 16.18 -1.88
N HIS A 171 -0.94 16.58 -0.70
CA HIS A 171 -1.97 17.59 -0.60
C HIS A 171 -1.51 18.95 -1.18
N PRO A 172 -2.28 19.58 -2.09
CA PRO A 172 -1.80 20.71 -2.90
C PRO A 172 -1.45 21.95 -2.07
N VAL A 173 -2.08 22.13 -0.90
CA VAL A 173 -1.85 23.29 -0.02
C VAL A 173 -0.79 22.99 1.04
N SER A 174 -0.99 21.92 1.83
CA SER A 174 -0.07 21.58 2.94
C SER A 174 1.26 21.01 2.46
N LYS A 175 1.33 20.51 1.21
CA LYS A 175 2.50 19.77 0.67
C LYS A 175 2.90 18.57 1.53
N ARG A 176 1.93 17.93 2.17
CA ARG A 176 2.11 16.78 3.07
C ARG A 176 1.25 15.60 2.61
N ILE A 177 1.62 14.42 3.06
CA ILE A 177 0.84 13.20 2.87
C ILE A 177 -0.03 13.03 4.12
N HIS A 178 -1.32 12.86 3.91
CA HIS A 178 -2.29 12.59 4.95
C HIS A 178 -2.80 11.16 4.76
N THR A 179 -2.45 10.28 5.69
CA THR A 179 -2.95 8.89 5.74
C THR A 179 -4.06 8.78 6.76
N SER A 180 -4.90 7.77 6.66
CA SER A 180 -5.90 7.43 7.68
C SER A 180 -5.44 6.24 8.49
N TYR A 181 -5.51 6.33 9.82
CA TYR A 181 -5.17 5.25 10.74
C TYR A 181 -6.43 4.54 11.24
N GLN A 182 -6.43 3.22 11.18
CA GLN A 182 -7.52 2.35 11.61
C GLN A 182 -7.13 1.59 12.88
N GLN A 183 -7.92 1.71 13.96
CA GLN A 183 -7.63 1.07 15.25
C GLN A 183 -8.10 -0.38 15.33
N ALA A 184 -9.24 -0.72 14.75
CA ALA A 184 -9.92 -1.99 14.96
C ALA A 184 -9.86 -2.96 13.76
N VAL A 185 -8.85 -2.83 12.88
CA VAL A 185 -8.75 -3.66 11.67
C VAL A 185 -7.89 -4.90 11.86
N THR A 186 -6.81 -4.80 12.67
CA THR A 186 -5.88 -5.91 12.84
C THR A 186 -6.25 -6.76 14.06
N SER A 187 -6.14 -8.08 13.94
CA SER A 187 -6.36 -9.01 15.06
C SER A 187 -5.31 -8.89 16.17
N THR A 188 -4.19 -8.22 15.90
CA THR A 188 -3.07 -8.04 16.83
C THR A 188 -3.14 -6.77 17.66
N GLY A 189 -4.16 -5.91 17.44
CA GLY A 189 -4.27 -4.59 18.08
C GLY A 189 -3.30 -3.54 17.55
N ARG A 190 -2.60 -3.81 16.43
CA ARG A 190 -1.79 -2.80 15.76
C ARG A 190 -2.67 -1.85 14.96
N LEU A 191 -2.25 -0.60 14.81
CA LEU A 191 -2.86 0.32 13.87
C LEU A 191 -2.65 -0.19 12.43
N SER A 192 -3.61 0.06 11.57
CA SER A 192 -3.48 -0.08 10.12
C SER A 192 -3.49 1.32 9.48
N SER A 193 -2.69 1.53 8.44
CA SER A 193 -2.61 2.79 7.70
C SER A 193 -3.13 2.58 6.29
N THR A 194 -4.02 3.48 5.82
CA THR A 194 -4.64 3.41 4.49
C THR A 194 -4.63 4.78 3.83
N GLU A 195 -4.59 4.79 2.51
CA GLU A 195 -4.69 5.97 1.64
C GLU A 195 -3.72 7.12 1.96
N PRO A 196 -2.40 6.87 1.93
CA PRO A 196 -1.68 5.67 1.53
C PRO A 196 -1.31 4.78 2.73
N ASN A 197 -0.96 3.50 2.48
CA ASN A 197 -0.38 2.65 3.50
C ASN A 197 1.10 3.00 3.73
N LEU A 198 1.39 3.77 4.77
CA LEU A 198 2.75 4.19 5.13
C LEU A 198 3.51 3.16 5.96
N GLN A 199 2.84 2.13 6.49
CA GLN A 199 3.46 1.09 7.33
C GLN A 199 4.21 0.04 6.50
N ASN A 200 3.87 -0.11 5.21
CA ASN A 200 4.46 -1.10 4.33
C ASN A 200 5.67 -0.58 3.53
N ILE A 201 6.19 0.61 3.85
CA ILE A 201 7.41 1.13 3.20
C ILE A 201 8.58 0.20 3.55
N PRO A 202 9.28 -0.38 2.55
CA PRO A 202 10.34 -1.34 2.81
C PRO A 202 11.47 -0.75 3.65
N ILE A 203 12.02 -1.55 4.57
CA ILE A 203 13.11 -1.13 5.47
C ILE A 203 14.41 -1.89 5.16
N LYS A 204 14.28 -3.13 4.68
CA LYS A 204 15.41 -4.06 4.57
C LYS A 204 16.30 -3.77 3.36
N THR A 205 15.74 -3.28 2.27
CA THR A 205 16.47 -3.02 1.02
C THR A 205 17.02 -1.59 0.98
N ALA A 206 18.10 -1.37 0.22
CA ALA A 206 18.67 -0.04 0.01
C ALA A 206 17.66 0.89 -0.67
N GLU A 207 16.92 0.37 -1.66
CA GLU A 207 15.89 1.07 -2.40
C GLU A 207 14.76 1.53 -1.50
N GLY A 208 14.27 0.67 -0.60
CA GLY A 208 13.24 1.02 0.37
C GLY A 208 13.70 2.06 1.38
N ARG A 209 14.97 2.03 1.80
CA ARG A 209 15.54 3.06 2.67
C ARG A 209 15.55 4.44 2.01
N ARG A 210 15.90 4.53 0.71
CA ARG A 210 15.85 5.80 -0.04
C ARG A 210 14.43 6.42 -0.03
N ILE A 211 13.37 5.61 -0.18
CA ILE A 211 11.98 6.11 -0.06
C ILE A 211 11.73 6.72 1.32
N ARG A 212 12.25 6.11 2.38
CA ARG A 212 12.10 6.63 3.75
C ARG A 212 12.86 7.93 3.98
N GLU A 213 13.99 8.15 3.31
CA GLU A 213 14.77 9.38 3.37
C GLU A 213 13.98 10.58 2.82
N ALA A 214 13.05 10.34 1.88
CA ALA A 214 12.16 11.37 1.37
C ALA A 214 11.15 11.91 2.40
N PHE A 215 10.90 11.20 3.50
CA PHE A 215 10.09 11.72 4.61
C PHE A 215 10.95 12.63 5.48
N ILE A 216 10.75 13.93 5.38
CA ILE A 216 11.58 14.97 5.99
C ILE A 216 10.87 15.69 7.13
N ALA A 217 11.64 16.22 8.07
CA ALA A 217 11.15 17.17 9.06
C ALA A 217 11.16 18.59 8.51
N GLU A 218 10.32 19.48 9.06
CA GLU A 218 10.43 20.91 8.76
C GLU A 218 11.69 21.51 9.37
N LYS A 219 12.15 22.61 8.77
CA LYS A 219 13.33 23.33 9.26
C LYS A 219 13.16 23.71 10.74
N GLY A 220 14.10 23.29 11.56
CA GLY A 220 14.05 23.47 13.02
C GLY A 220 13.43 22.31 13.81
N ASN A 221 12.92 21.28 13.14
CA ASN A 221 12.43 20.05 13.75
C ASN A 221 13.34 18.87 13.41
N TYR A 222 13.31 17.84 14.24
CA TYR A 222 14.08 16.62 14.03
C TYR A 222 13.14 15.46 13.70
N ARG A 223 13.51 14.67 12.70
CA ARG A 223 12.88 13.36 12.48
C ARG A 223 13.40 12.41 13.55
N ARG A 224 12.54 11.94 14.46
CA ARG A 224 12.85 10.78 15.28
C ARG A 224 12.60 9.51 14.49
N GLU A 225 13.64 8.74 14.25
CA GLU A 225 13.46 7.36 13.79
C GLU A 225 12.96 6.54 14.97
N GLY A 226 11.64 6.43 15.08
CA GLY A 226 11.01 5.48 15.97
C GLY A 226 11.11 4.08 15.37
N ARG A 227 11.68 3.12 16.08
CA ARG A 227 11.37 1.72 15.84
C ARG A 227 9.91 1.55 16.27
N ILE A 228 9.02 1.32 15.31
CA ILE A 228 7.66 0.85 15.56
C ILE A 228 7.68 -0.67 15.48
#